data_f4af3061eed2747d51242da94b215726
#
_entry.id   f4af3061eed2747d51242da94b215726
#
_cell.length_a   1.000
_cell.length_b   1.000
_cell.length_c   1.000
_cell.angle_alpha   90.00
_cell.angle_beta   90.00
_cell.angle_gamma   90.00
#
_symmetry.space_group_name_H-M   'P 1'
#
loop_
_entity.id
_entity.type
_entity.pdbx_description
1 polymer ?
#
loop_
_entity_poly.entity_id
_entity_poly.type
_entity_poly.pdbx_seq_one_letter_code
_entity_poly.pdbx_strand_id
1 'polypeptide(L)'
;QSGNETEAKNTLNKLLAARTKAGAPTLTCDNYPSMQGMSALDMCKLQWRIECWGENGWNFWNAKRWNEVPTYQGTNHWSTTTLSIDHMTWEIPEKETQTNPNWGSVAR
;
A
#
# COMPACT_ATOMS: atom_id res chain seq x y z
N GLN A 1 -3.64 10.55 9.31
CA GLN A 1 -5.07 10.10 9.35
C GLN A 1 -5.85 10.96 10.35
N SER A 2 -5.84 12.26 10.11
CA SER A 2 -6.51 13.25 10.98
C SER A 2 -8.05 13.31 10.81
N GLY A 3 -8.61 12.53 9.88
CA GLY A 3 -10.03 12.56 9.56
C GLY A 3 -10.47 13.76 8.69
N ASN A 4 -9.55 14.61 8.25
CA ASN A 4 -9.88 15.74 7.38
C ASN A 4 -9.88 15.33 5.90
N GLU A 5 -10.99 14.81 5.43
CA GLU A 5 -11.14 14.33 4.05
C GLU A 5 -11.00 15.45 3.00
N THR A 6 -11.51 16.64 3.30
CA THR A 6 -11.43 17.79 2.38
C THR A 6 -9.98 18.20 2.13
N GLU A 7 -9.19 18.32 3.18
CA GLU A 7 -7.78 18.66 3.07
C GLU A 7 -6.97 17.56 2.37
N ALA A 8 -7.28 16.30 2.66
CA ALA A 8 -6.68 15.15 1.99
C ALA A 8 -6.93 15.19 0.47
N LYS A 9 -8.18 15.40 0.03
CA LYS A 9 -8.54 15.55 -1.39
C LYS A 9 -7.87 16.77 -2.03
N ASN A 10 -7.83 17.90 -1.33
CA ASN A 10 -7.16 19.10 -1.85
C ASN A 10 -5.66 18.89 -2.07
N THR A 11 -5.01 18.16 -1.16
CA THR A 11 -3.59 17.82 -1.30
C THR A 11 -3.38 16.84 -2.45
N LEU A 12 -4.23 15.82 -2.55
CA LEU A 12 -4.16 14.83 -3.60
C LEU A 12 -4.41 15.44 -4.98
N ASN A 13 -5.35 16.40 -5.08
CA ASN A 13 -5.62 17.12 -6.33
C ASN A 13 -4.40 17.89 -6.84
N LYS A 14 -3.55 18.44 -5.96
CA LYS A 14 -2.30 19.08 -6.38
C LYS A 14 -1.36 18.10 -7.05
N LEU A 15 -1.26 16.87 -6.50
CA LEU A 15 -0.44 15.81 -7.09
C LEU A 15 -1.02 15.36 -8.44
N LEU A 16 -2.32 15.09 -8.50
CA LEU A 16 -3.00 14.68 -9.74
C LEU A 16 -2.85 15.70 -10.85
N ALA A 17 -3.00 17.00 -10.53
CA ALA A 17 -2.77 18.06 -11.48
C ALA A 17 -1.34 18.05 -12.04
N ALA A 18 -0.34 17.83 -11.18
CA ALA A 18 1.06 17.74 -11.61
C ALA A 18 1.34 16.48 -12.49
N ARG A 19 0.54 15.42 -12.33
CA ARG A 19 0.62 14.19 -13.14
C ARG A 19 -0.24 14.22 -14.39
N THR A 20 -1.03 15.26 -14.59
CA THR A 20 -1.87 15.42 -15.77
C THR A 20 -0.99 15.64 -17.02
N LYS A 21 -1.25 14.85 -18.06
CA LYS A 21 -0.56 15.00 -19.35
C LYS A 21 -0.86 16.39 -19.93
N ALA A 22 0.14 17.03 -20.51
CA ALA A 22 -0.03 18.30 -21.19
C ALA A 22 -1.12 18.21 -22.28
N GLY A 23 -2.05 19.17 -22.26
CA GLY A 23 -3.19 19.22 -23.19
C GLY A 23 -4.38 18.34 -22.81
N ALA A 24 -4.29 17.55 -21.75
CA ALA A 24 -5.43 16.79 -21.21
C ALA A 24 -6.18 17.60 -20.13
N PRO A 25 -7.47 17.29 -19.89
CA PRO A 25 -8.19 17.85 -18.75
C PRO A 25 -7.48 17.54 -17.44
N THR A 26 -7.37 18.53 -16.56
CA THR A 26 -6.69 18.36 -15.27
C THR A 26 -7.36 17.26 -14.45
N LEU A 27 -6.57 16.28 -14.02
CA LEU A 27 -7.04 15.21 -13.17
C LEU A 27 -7.31 15.71 -11.75
N THR A 28 -8.41 15.24 -11.18
CA THR A 28 -8.83 15.51 -9.81
C THR A 28 -9.39 14.24 -9.20
N CYS A 29 -9.55 14.20 -7.87
CA CYS A 29 -10.20 13.08 -7.18
C CYS A 29 -11.61 12.79 -7.73
N ASP A 30 -12.30 13.83 -8.21
CA ASP A 30 -13.69 13.72 -8.68
C ASP A 30 -13.80 13.23 -10.13
N ASN A 31 -12.75 13.37 -10.94
CA ASN A 31 -12.76 12.93 -12.34
C ASN A 31 -11.79 11.78 -12.65
N TYR A 32 -10.98 11.35 -11.68
CA TYR A 32 -10.11 10.21 -11.88
C TYR A 32 -10.91 8.90 -11.81
N PRO A 33 -11.02 8.13 -12.92
CA PRO A 33 -11.95 7.00 -13.00
C PRO A 33 -11.77 5.96 -11.89
N SER A 34 -10.52 5.65 -11.54
CA SER A 34 -10.21 4.63 -10.52
C SER A 34 -10.49 5.10 -9.08
N MET A 35 -10.80 6.38 -8.87
CA MET A 35 -11.07 6.94 -7.54
C MET A 35 -12.56 7.12 -7.24
N GLN A 36 -13.42 6.84 -8.23
CA GLN A 36 -14.86 7.05 -8.06
C GLN A 36 -15.43 6.15 -6.95
N GLY A 37 -16.19 6.73 -6.04
CA GLY A 37 -16.80 6.01 -4.92
C GLY A 37 -15.86 5.65 -3.77
N MET A 38 -14.59 6.05 -3.84
CA MET A 38 -13.61 5.81 -2.77
C MET A 38 -13.67 6.88 -1.67
N SER A 39 -13.34 6.48 -0.44
CA SER A 39 -13.01 7.45 0.61
C SER A 39 -11.72 8.20 0.27
N ALA A 40 -11.53 9.39 0.85
CA ALA A 40 -10.28 10.14 0.66
C ALA A 40 -9.05 9.34 1.10
N LEU A 41 -9.17 8.51 2.12
CA LEU A 41 -8.10 7.63 2.56
C LEU A 41 -7.75 6.58 1.50
N ASP A 42 -8.76 5.95 0.89
CA ASP A 42 -8.52 4.92 -0.13
C ASP A 42 -7.96 5.53 -1.42
N MET A 43 -8.40 6.74 -1.78
CA MET A 43 -7.80 7.51 -2.88
C MET A 43 -6.30 7.77 -2.62
N CYS A 44 -5.94 8.17 -1.40
CA CYS A 44 -4.55 8.38 -1.02
C CYS A 44 -3.74 7.08 -1.07
N LYS A 45 -4.29 5.97 -0.60
CA LYS A 45 -3.65 4.65 -0.66
C LYS A 45 -3.42 4.21 -2.11
N LEU A 46 -4.43 4.40 -2.97
CA LEU A 46 -4.32 4.08 -4.40
C LEU A 46 -3.19 4.91 -5.04
N GLN A 47 -3.20 6.22 -4.84
CA GLN A 47 -2.19 7.09 -5.44
C GLN A 47 -0.80 6.80 -4.88
N TRP A 48 -0.68 6.47 -3.60
CA TRP A 48 0.58 6.04 -3.02
C TRP A 48 1.15 4.80 -3.71
N ARG A 49 0.30 3.80 -3.99
CA ARG A 49 0.73 2.59 -4.71
C ARG A 49 1.23 2.89 -6.12
N ILE A 50 0.59 3.86 -6.80
CA ILE A 50 0.99 4.28 -8.14
C ILE A 50 2.34 5.02 -8.09
N GLU A 51 2.47 6.01 -7.21
CA GLU A 51 3.67 6.84 -7.12
C GLU A 51 4.90 6.06 -6.64
N CYS A 52 4.71 5.13 -5.72
CA CYS A 52 5.79 4.33 -5.13
C CYS A 52 5.94 2.95 -5.77
N TRP A 53 5.41 2.77 -6.98
CA TRP A 53 5.56 1.51 -7.69
C TRP A 53 7.03 1.23 -8.03
N GLY A 54 7.54 0.08 -7.55
CA GLY A 54 8.94 -0.31 -7.76
C GLY A 54 9.97 0.44 -6.91
N GLU A 55 9.55 1.32 -5.98
CA GLU A 55 10.46 2.10 -5.14
C GLU A 55 10.56 1.55 -3.71
N ASN A 56 11.78 1.23 -3.28
CA ASN A 56 12.20 1.00 -1.89
C ASN A 56 11.28 0.14 -0.99
N GLY A 57 10.39 -0.66 -1.56
CA GLY A 57 9.47 -1.50 -0.78
C GLY A 57 8.37 -0.74 -0.03
N TRP A 58 8.13 0.54 -0.31
CA TRP A 58 7.10 1.34 0.35
C TRP A 58 5.72 0.72 0.31
N ASN A 59 5.35 0.08 -0.79
CA ASN A 59 4.06 -0.60 -0.90
C ASN A 59 3.95 -1.79 0.06
N PHE A 60 5.02 -2.53 0.27
CA PHE A 60 5.08 -3.62 1.23
C PHE A 60 4.93 -3.11 2.67
N TRP A 61 5.69 -2.08 3.05
CA TRP A 61 5.61 -1.50 4.38
C TRP A 61 4.24 -0.92 4.71
N ASN A 62 3.62 -0.26 3.73
CA ASN A 62 2.29 0.30 3.90
C ASN A 62 1.21 -0.78 3.97
N ALA A 63 1.31 -1.85 3.19
CA ALA A 63 0.41 -2.98 3.29
C ALA A 63 0.42 -3.58 4.71
N LYS A 64 1.61 -3.78 5.29
CA LYS A 64 1.76 -4.20 6.69
C LYS A 64 1.12 -3.20 7.67
N ARG A 65 1.44 -1.91 7.52
CA ARG A 65 0.94 -0.86 8.40
C ARG A 65 -0.58 -0.73 8.38
N TRP A 66 -1.19 -0.94 7.23
CA TRP A 66 -2.64 -0.86 7.06
C TRP A 66 -3.35 -2.19 7.28
N ASN A 67 -2.60 -3.27 7.51
CA ASN A 67 -3.11 -4.63 7.58
C ASN A 67 -3.90 -5.02 6.32
N GLU A 68 -3.46 -4.54 5.16
CA GLU A 68 -4.06 -4.77 3.86
C GLU A 68 -3.13 -5.61 3.00
N VAL A 69 -3.49 -6.87 2.81
CA VAL A 69 -2.71 -7.78 1.99
C VAL A 69 -3.20 -7.72 0.55
N PRO A 70 -2.32 -7.54 -0.44
CA PRO A 70 -2.73 -7.56 -1.83
C PRO A 70 -3.23 -8.94 -2.22
N THR A 71 -4.40 -8.98 -2.86
CA THR A 71 -4.90 -10.19 -3.50
C THR A 71 -4.40 -10.20 -4.93
N TYR A 72 -3.64 -11.21 -5.29
CA TYR A 72 -3.17 -11.40 -6.65
C TYR A 72 -4.25 -12.12 -7.46
N GLN A 73 -4.93 -11.35 -8.29
CA GLN A 73 -5.90 -11.87 -9.24
C GLN A 73 -5.47 -11.48 -10.66
N GLY A 74 -5.62 -12.38 -11.61
CA GLY A 74 -5.42 -12.08 -13.00
C GLY A 74 -4.62 -13.13 -13.77
N THR A 75 -4.55 -12.94 -15.07
CA THR A 75 -3.95 -13.87 -16.03
C THR A 75 -2.44 -14.04 -15.89
N ASN A 76 -1.77 -13.10 -15.21
CA ASN A 76 -0.31 -13.12 -15.04
C ASN A 76 0.13 -13.92 -13.81
N HIS A 77 -0.80 -14.42 -13.03
CA HIS A 77 -0.51 -15.24 -11.87
C HIS A 77 -0.93 -16.68 -12.11
N TRP A 78 -0.10 -17.60 -11.70
CA TRP A 78 -0.32 -19.04 -11.78
C TRP A 78 -1.63 -19.48 -11.12
N SER A 79 -1.97 -18.83 -10.02
CA SER A 79 -3.22 -19.06 -9.30
C SER A 79 -3.59 -17.81 -8.52
N THR A 80 -4.88 -17.70 -8.15
CA THR A 80 -5.30 -16.69 -7.18
C THR A 80 -4.70 -17.06 -5.83
N THR A 81 -3.79 -16.24 -5.32
CA THR A 81 -3.17 -16.44 -4.03
C THR A 81 -3.64 -15.35 -3.09
N THR A 82 -4.29 -15.74 -2.01
CA THR A 82 -4.58 -14.84 -0.90
C THR A 82 -3.46 -14.96 0.12
N LEU A 83 -2.71 -13.88 0.29
CA LEU A 83 -1.68 -13.79 1.32
C LEU A 83 -2.32 -13.37 2.64
N SER A 84 -1.87 -13.90 3.75
CA SER A 84 -2.15 -13.32 5.06
C SER A 84 -1.04 -12.34 5.46
N ILE A 85 -1.34 -11.48 6.43
CA ILE A 85 -0.33 -10.55 6.96
C ILE A 85 0.86 -11.31 7.58
N ASP A 86 0.61 -12.52 8.07
CA ASP A 86 1.64 -13.37 8.66
C ASP A 86 2.70 -13.78 7.62
N HIS A 87 2.28 -14.03 6.37
CA HIS A 87 3.20 -14.32 5.27
C HIS A 87 4.11 -13.12 4.90
N MET A 88 3.78 -11.93 5.36
CA MET A 88 4.60 -10.72 5.18
C MET A 88 5.60 -10.52 6.32
N THR A 89 5.66 -11.44 7.26
CA THR A 89 6.64 -11.43 8.35
C THR A 89 7.67 -12.51 8.06
N TRP A 90 8.94 -12.12 8.06
CA TRP A 90 10.02 -13.06 7.85
C TRP A 90 10.09 -13.99 9.06
N GLU A 91 10.17 -15.28 8.80
CA GLU A 91 10.43 -16.26 9.83
C GLU A 91 11.85 -16.05 10.37
N ILE A 92 11.99 -16.27 11.66
CA ILE A 92 13.31 -16.24 12.26
C ILE A 92 14.06 -17.48 11.80
N PRO A 93 15.30 -17.35 11.33
CA PRO A 93 16.07 -18.49 10.88
C PRO A 93 16.13 -19.59 11.95
N GLU A 94 15.89 -20.83 11.55
CA GLU A 94 15.91 -21.98 12.44
C GLU A 94 17.21 -22.07 13.24
N LYS A 95 18.32 -21.70 12.60
CA LYS A 95 19.63 -21.67 13.23
C LYS A 95 19.70 -20.71 14.43
N GLU A 96 19.00 -19.59 14.37
CA GLU A 96 18.90 -18.65 15.49
C GLU A 96 18.13 -19.27 16.65
N THR A 97 17.03 -19.95 16.38
CA THR A 97 16.21 -20.60 17.41
C THR A 97 16.93 -21.79 18.08
N GLN A 98 17.80 -22.47 17.35
CA GLN A 98 18.54 -23.65 17.82
C GLN A 98 19.80 -23.31 18.59
N THR A 99 20.49 -22.20 18.23
CA THR A 99 21.82 -21.91 18.75
C THR A 99 21.88 -20.71 19.70
N ASN A 100 20.86 -19.88 19.74
CA ASN A 100 20.81 -18.74 20.64
C ASN A 100 20.25 -19.15 22.03
N PRO A 101 21.07 -19.20 23.08
CA PRO A 101 20.63 -19.60 24.41
C PRO A 101 19.61 -18.64 25.05
N ASN A 102 19.53 -17.40 24.52
CA ASN A 102 18.57 -16.40 24.98
C ASN A 102 17.27 -16.40 24.19
N TRP A 103 17.12 -17.32 23.23
CA TRP A 103 15.89 -17.45 22.46
C TRP A 103 14.70 -17.84 23.37
N GLY A 104 13.67 -17.00 23.36
CA GLY A 104 12.48 -17.19 24.21
C GLY A 104 12.52 -16.46 25.54
N SER A 105 13.66 -15.91 25.95
CA SER A 105 13.77 -15.09 27.17
C SER A 105 13.38 -13.63 26.95
N VAL A 106 13.26 -13.19 25.69
CA VAL A 106 12.80 -11.83 25.35
C VAL A 106 11.29 -11.87 25.17
N ALA A 107 10.56 -11.18 26.03
CA ALA A 107 9.12 -11.00 25.87
C ALA A 107 8.83 -10.35 24.49
N ARG A 108 7.93 -10.96 23.75
CA ARG A 108 7.48 -10.47 22.45
C ARG A 108 6.43 -9.39 22.62
#